data_987450a7f56e49e351799b37908ad3e4
#
_entry.id   987450a7f56e49e351799b37908ad3e4
#
_cell.length_a   1.000
_cell.length_b   1.000
_cell.length_c   1.000
_cell.angle_alpha   90.00
_cell.angle_beta   90.00
_cell.angle_gamma   90.00
#
_symmetry.space_group_name_H-M   'P 1'
#
loop_
_entity.id
_entity.type
_entity.pdbx_description
1 polymer ?
#
loop_
_entity_poly.entity_id
_entity_poly.type
_entity_poly.pdbx_seq_one_letter_code
_entity_poly.pdbx_strand_id
1 'polypeptide(L)'
;MKYTQFPTRLMLVAFVFSIAAHTAHSRGPKIRHPLDPLTTQELSAAVQILRASGKVEGETRIALMTLHEPPKVEVLRFKPGSPIRREAFAILYRRSKNETYEGVIDLNSRRLNSWVHVPGVQAPLMADDYNLCDHIVHADPRWQEAMKKRDISDLDHITIDPWPAGDHGIPGQEGMRIVTAVSFYRGRAANPYARPIEGVLVYVNLTTRKVVKFVDTGVVPPAHLSADLDEASIGRQRKPPKPLQVSQPQGATYEVQGHEISWQNWRFRFALHPREGLVLYTVGYEDHGKLRPIVYRGSLSELFVPYGDPSDAWSFRNVFDMGEDGLGWLANSLEAPTQCPSNATLFDAAVLMDNGVVREIPKAVAVYERDGGILWSHQAFPKVEARRARELV
;
A
#
# COMPACT_ATOMS: atom_id res chain seq x y z
N MET A 1 -6.64 52.94 -64.51
CA MET A 1 -5.85 53.07 -63.29
C MET A 1 -5.10 51.76 -63.05
N LYS A 2 -3.78 51.80 -63.18
CA LYS A 2 -2.91 50.62 -63.18
C LYS A 2 -2.50 50.37 -61.73
N TYR A 3 -2.75 49.15 -61.24
CA TYR A 3 -2.16 48.68 -59.96
C TYR A 3 -0.91 47.84 -60.27
N THR A 4 0.23 48.35 -59.82
CA THR A 4 1.55 47.68 -59.84
C THR A 4 1.64 46.66 -58.70
N GLN A 5 1.92 45.39 -59.04
CA GLN A 5 2.24 44.34 -58.08
C GLN A 5 3.73 44.38 -57.73
N PHE A 6 4.03 44.39 -56.41
CA PHE A 6 5.39 44.15 -55.89
C PHE A 6 5.49 42.65 -55.45
N PRO A 7 6.55 41.95 -55.76
CA PRO A 7 6.74 40.57 -55.32
C PRO A 7 7.42 40.57 -53.94
N THR A 8 6.74 40.06 -52.94
CA THR A 8 7.30 39.79 -51.63
C THR A 8 8.08 38.46 -51.67
N ARG A 9 9.40 38.55 -51.58
CA ARG A 9 10.26 37.37 -51.40
C ARG A 9 10.16 36.96 -49.93
N LEU A 10 9.59 35.76 -49.67
CA LEU A 10 9.56 35.09 -48.40
C LEU A 10 10.90 34.40 -48.19
N MET A 11 11.73 34.89 -47.24
CA MET A 11 12.97 34.27 -46.85
C MET A 11 12.63 33.23 -45.74
N LEU A 12 12.67 31.95 -46.08
CA LEU A 12 12.47 30.84 -45.15
C LEU A 12 13.76 30.62 -44.39
N VAL A 13 13.83 31.10 -43.14
CA VAL A 13 14.93 30.78 -42.22
C VAL A 13 14.58 29.47 -41.52
N ALA A 14 15.22 28.40 -41.94
CA ALA A 14 15.10 27.09 -41.28
C ALA A 14 15.93 27.11 -39.99
N PHE A 15 15.26 27.22 -38.83
CA PHE A 15 15.88 26.97 -37.54
C PHE A 15 15.93 25.46 -37.33
N VAL A 16 17.13 24.88 -37.49
CA VAL A 16 17.41 23.50 -37.09
C VAL A 16 17.57 23.49 -35.57
N PHE A 17 16.50 23.13 -34.86
CA PHE A 17 16.59 22.76 -33.46
C PHE A 17 17.21 21.37 -33.35
N SER A 18 18.50 21.31 -33.03
CA SER A 18 19.14 20.06 -32.57
C SER A 18 18.61 19.77 -31.15
N ILE A 19 17.60 18.91 -31.08
CA ILE A 19 17.18 18.31 -29.82
C ILE A 19 18.25 17.25 -29.47
N ALA A 20 19.26 17.66 -28.72
CA ALA A 20 20.13 16.72 -28.01
C ALA A 20 19.26 16.04 -26.94
N ALA A 21 18.76 14.85 -27.24
CA ALA A 21 18.13 13.99 -26.27
C ALA A 21 19.22 13.60 -25.25
N HIS A 22 19.34 14.39 -24.19
CA HIS A 22 20.05 13.94 -22.99
C HIS A 22 19.20 12.82 -22.38
N THR A 23 19.56 11.58 -22.71
CA THR A 23 19.18 10.44 -21.90
C THR A 23 19.88 10.59 -20.55
N ALA A 24 19.27 11.37 -19.68
CA ALA A 24 19.60 11.32 -18.26
C ALA A 24 19.29 9.90 -17.80
N HIS A 25 20.29 9.04 -17.76
CA HIS A 25 20.23 7.83 -16.95
C HIS A 25 20.02 8.34 -15.52
N SER A 26 18.78 8.30 -15.05
CA SER A 26 18.47 8.55 -13.66
C SER A 26 19.21 7.46 -12.87
N ARG A 27 20.36 7.82 -12.32
CA ARG A 27 20.97 6.99 -11.30
C ARG A 27 19.94 6.87 -10.21
N GLY A 28 19.42 5.67 -9.97
CA GLY A 28 18.47 5.41 -8.91
C GLY A 28 18.94 6.02 -7.58
N PRO A 29 18.05 6.20 -6.61
CA PRO A 29 18.37 6.86 -5.35
C PRO A 29 19.59 6.18 -4.71
N LYS A 30 20.59 6.99 -4.38
CA LYS A 30 21.84 6.47 -3.78
C LYS A 30 21.54 5.99 -2.36
N ILE A 31 21.74 4.70 -2.10
CA ILE A 31 21.67 4.13 -0.76
C ILE A 31 22.71 4.79 0.14
N ARG A 32 22.28 5.33 1.26
CA ARG A 32 23.13 6.09 2.20
C ARG A 32 23.15 5.47 3.59
N HIS A 33 22.20 4.62 3.89
CA HIS A 33 22.05 4.01 5.22
C HIS A 33 21.52 2.57 5.12
N PRO A 34 21.91 1.66 6.06
CA PRO A 34 21.44 0.27 6.04
C PRO A 34 19.92 0.08 6.09
N LEU A 35 19.20 1.03 6.69
CA LEU A 35 17.73 1.02 6.80
C LEU A 35 17.02 1.76 5.66
N ASP A 36 17.72 2.23 4.63
CA ASP A 36 17.04 2.79 3.46
C ASP A 36 16.21 1.68 2.79
N PRO A 37 14.97 1.94 2.35
CA PRO A 37 14.12 0.93 1.73
C PRO A 37 14.79 0.33 0.48
N LEU A 38 14.32 -0.85 0.06
CA LEU A 38 14.77 -1.44 -1.20
C LEU A 38 14.36 -0.56 -2.36
N THR A 39 15.28 -0.31 -3.26
CA THR A 39 15.03 0.41 -4.52
C THR A 39 14.33 -0.51 -5.52
N THR A 40 13.70 0.08 -6.55
CA THR A 40 13.13 -0.65 -7.70
C THR A 40 14.14 -1.62 -8.31
N GLN A 41 15.41 -1.20 -8.43
CA GLN A 41 16.48 -2.02 -8.97
C GLN A 41 16.84 -3.19 -8.05
N GLU A 42 16.88 -2.95 -6.73
CA GLU A 42 17.15 -4.00 -5.73
C GLU A 42 16.01 -5.02 -5.67
N LEU A 43 14.75 -4.58 -5.70
CA LEU A 43 13.58 -5.46 -5.78
C LEU A 43 13.62 -6.34 -7.04
N SER A 44 13.89 -5.73 -8.19
CA SER A 44 14.03 -6.45 -9.47
C SER A 44 15.17 -7.45 -9.45
N ALA A 45 16.32 -7.07 -8.88
CA ALA A 45 17.47 -7.96 -8.75
C ALA A 45 17.17 -9.15 -7.81
N ALA A 46 16.49 -8.91 -6.69
CA ALA A 46 16.07 -9.97 -5.77
C ALA A 46 15.17 -11.01 -6.45
N VAL A 47 14.18 -10.55 -7.24
CA VAL A 47 13.32 -11.44 -8.05
C VAL A 47 14.14 -12.28 -9.03
N GLN A 48 15.10 -11.67 -9.73
CA GLN A 48 15.97 -12.39 -10.66
C GLN A 48 16.80 -13.48 -9.96
N ILE A 49 17.37 -13.16 -8.79
CA ILE A 49 18.13 -14.11 -7.98
C ILE A 49 17.25 -15.28 -7.53
N LEU A 50 16.05 -15.00 -7.03
CA LEU A 50 15.08 -16.03 -6.64
C LEU A 50 14.71 -16.94 -7.82
N ARG A 51 14.41 -16.39 -8.98
CA ARG A 51 14.10 -17.18 -10.19
C ARG A 51 15.29 -18.02 -10.62
N ALA A 52 16.51 -17.46 -10.64
CA ALA A 52 17.72 -18.17 -10.99
C ALA A 52 18.08 -19.30 -10.00
N SER A 53 17.60 -19.23 -8.75
CA SER A 53 17.81 -20.28 -7.75
C SER A 53 16.94 -21.53 -7.96
N GLY A 54 16.01 -21.52 -8.92
CA GLY A 54 15.05 -22.60 -9.16
C GLY A 54 14.01 -22.81 -8.04
N LYS A 55 13.85 -21.83 -7.13
CA LYS A 55 12.91 -21.92 -6.02
C LYS A 55 11.51 -21.36 -6.35
N VAL A 56 11.45 -20.46 -7.34
CA VAL A 56 10.20 -19.85 -7.83
C VAL A 56 9.77 -20.55 -9.11
N GLU A 57 8.99 -21.61 -8.96
CA GLU A 57 8.51 -22.46 -10.05
C GLU A 57 6.98 -22.52 -10.07
N GLY A 58 6.40 -22.68 -11.26
CA GLY A 58 4.97 -22.91 -11.45
C GLY A 58 4.09 -21.88 -10.74
N GLU A 59 3.28 -22.36 -9.81
CA GLU A 59 2.34 -21.55 -9.02
C GLU A 59 2.95 -20.96 -7.75
N THR A 60 4.27 -20.83 -7.66
CA THR A 60 4.92 -20.09 -6.56
C THR A 60 4.73 -18.60 -6.76
N ARG A 61 4.26 -17.91 -5.73
CA ARG A 61 4.06 -16.45 -5.69
C ARG A 61 4.92 -15.83 -4.61
N ILE A 62 5.28 -14.57 -4.80
CA ILE A 62 6.03 -13.78 -3.81
C ILE A 62 5.01 -12.94 -3.05
N ALA A 63 4.59 -13.44 -1.89
CA ALA A 63 3.56 -12.78 -1.08
C ALA A 63 4.05 -11.48 -0.42
N LEU A 64 5.34 -11.41 -0.10
CA LEU A 64 5.97 -10.21 0.47
C LEU A 64 7.43 -10.16 0.03
N MET A 65 7.93 -8.97 -0.25
CA MET A 65 9.38 -8.70 -0.32
C MET A 65 9.67 -7.34 0.30
N THR A 66 10.64 -7.31 1.22
CA THR A 66 11.04 -6.10 1.93
C THR A 66 12.53 -6.12 2.25
N LEU A 67 13.05 -5.02 2.78
CA LEU A 67 14.41 -4.99 3.32
C LEU A 67 14.53 -6.03 4.45
N HIS A 68 15.54 -6.90 4.38
CA HIS A 68 15.98 -7.67 5.54
C HIS A 68 16.77 -6.75 6.44
N GLU A 69 16.08 -6.18 7.45
CA GLU A 69 16.66 -5.17 8.33
C GLU A 69 17.90 -5.73 9.05
N PRO A 70 19.06 -5.05 9.00
CA PRO A 70 20.23 -5.48 9.72
C PRO A 70 20.00 -5.49 11.24
N PRO A 71 20.75 -6.30 12.01
CA PRO A 71 20.69 -6.27 13.46
C PRO A 71 20.86 -4.86 14.02
N LYS A 72 20.07 -4.52 15.04
CA LYS A 72 20.09 -3.19 15.68
C LYS A 72 21.50 -2.70 16.02
N VAL A 73 22.37 -3.60 16.49
CA VAL A 73 23.74 -3.26 16.86
C VAL A 73 24.59 -2.81 15.67
N GLU A 74 24.37 -3.38 14.49
CA GLU A 74 25.04 -2.98 13.26
C GLU A 74 24.55 -1.60 12.79
N VAL A 75 23.25 -1.38 12.83
CA VAL A 75 22.64 -0.09 12.48
C VAL A 75 23.15 1.03 13.37
N LEU A 76 23.21 0.81 14.70
CA LEU A 76 23.67 1.82 15.65
C LEU A 76 25.17 2.10 15.57
N ARG A 77 25.96 1.17 15.03
CA ARG A 77 27.41 1.34 14.81
C ARG A 77 27.74 1.88 13.40
N PHE A 78 26.76 1.96 12.53
CA PHE A 78 26.98 2.41 11.16
C PHE A 78 27.54 3.84 11.13
N LYS A 79 28.53 4.04 10.27
CA LYS A 79 29.11 5.37 9.98
C LYS A 79 28.92 5.68 8.50
N PRO A 80 28.55 6.91 8.13
CA PRO A 80 28.48 7.31 6.73
C PRO A 80 29.76 6.96 5.96
N GLY A 81 29.59 6.34 4.79
CA GLY A 81 30.73 5.87 3.98
C GLY A 81 31.20 4.44 4.25
N SER A 82 30.74 3.81 5.33
CA SER A 82 31.00 2.37 5.55
C SER A 82 30.27 1.52 4.52
N PRO A 83 30.79 0.31 4.18
CA PRO A 83 30.08 -0.64 3.35
C PRO A 83 28.70 -0.96 3.92
N ILE A 84 27.69 -1.04 3.06
CA ILE A 84 26.31 -1.34 3.45
C ILE A 84 25.98 -2.76 2.96
N ARG A 85 25.62 -3.65 3.89
CA ARG A 85 25.02 -4.93 3.58
C ARG A 85 23.59 -4.71 3.13
N ARG A 86 23.25 -5.23 1.96
CA ARG A 86 21.91 -5.13 1.40
C ARG A 86 21.33 -6.52 1.20
N GLU A 87 20.29 -6.83 1.91
CA GLU A 87 19.56 -8.09 1.81
C GLU A 87 18.07 -7.82 1.65
N ALA A 88 17.41 -8.64 0.84
CA ALA A 88 15.96 -8.68 0.77
C ALA A 88 15.44 -9.89 1.55
N PHE A 89 14.37 -9.70 2.31
CA PHE A 89 13.57 -10.75 2.91
C PHE A 89 12.34 -10.98 2.06
N ALA A 90 12.00 -12.23 1.79
CA ALA A 90 10.83 -12.58 1.00
C ALA A 90 10.01 -13.68 1.68
N ILE A 91 8.69 -13.53 1.64
CA ILE A 91 7.72 -14.60 1.94
C ILE A 91 7.19 -15.11 0.61
N LEU A 92 7.27 -16.42 0.41
CA LEU A 92 6.82 -17.06 -0.81
C LEU A 92 5.77 -18.13 -0.47
N TYR A 93 4.80 -18.26 -1.35
CA TYR A 93 3.73 -19.23 -1.22
C TYR A 93 3.68 -20.15 -2.45
N ARG A 94 3.76 -21.46 -2.21
CA ARG A 94 3.60 -22.50 -3.24
C ARG A 94 2.18 -23.06 -3.17
N ARG A 95 1.30 -22.53 -4.02
CA ARG A 95 -0.13 -22.84 -3.98
C ARG A 95 -0.42 -24.36 -4.13
N SER A 96 0.22 -25.02 -5.08
CA SER A 96 -0.01 -26.45 -5.36
C SER A 96 0.21 -27.38 -4.17
N LYS A 97 0.96 -26.94 -3.16
CA LYS A 97 1.28 -27.69 -1.94
C LYS A 97 0.77 -27.04 -0.66
N ASN A 98 0.22 -25.82 -0.74
CA ASN A 98 -0.14 -25.02 0.42
C ASN A 98 1.03 -24.82 1.39
N GLU A 99 2.20 -24.49 0.84
CA GLU A 99 3.45 -24.35 1.60
C GLU A 99 3.92 -22.90 1.58
N THR A 100 4.32 -22.39 2.74
CA THR A 100 4.92 -21.08 2.89
C THR A 100 6.42 -21.19 3.12
N TYR A 101 7.19 -20.33 2.45
CA TYR A 101 8.66 -20.29 2.56
C TYR A 101 9.11 -18.88 2.90
N GLU A 102 10.19 -18.80 3.67
CA GLU A 102 10.94 -17.57 3.89
C GLU A 102 12.30 -17.64 3.21
N GLY A 103 12.69 -16.56 2.55
CA GLY A 103 13.97 -16.46 1.86
C GLY A 103 14.70 -15.18 2.22
N VAL A 104 16.04 -15.27 2.34
CA VAL A 104 16.92 -14.11 2.48
C VAL A 104 17.84 -14.07 1.26
N ILE A 105 17.80 -12.95 0.54
CA ILE A 105 18.53 -12.72 -0.69
C ILE A 105 19.62 -11.67 -0.44
N ASP A 106 20.87 -12.04 -0.57
CA ASP A 106 22.01 -11.12 -0.54
C ASP A 106 22.17 -10.44 -1.90
N LEU A 107 21.89 -9.14 -1.93
CA LEU A 107 21.96 -8.31 -3.12
C LEU A 107 23.39 -7.94 -3.50
N ASN A 108 24.31 -7.89 -2.53
CA ASN A 108 25.70 -7.59 -2.77
C ASN A 108 26.42 -8.77 -3.48
N SER A 109 26.23 -9.98 -2.97
CA SER A 109 26.82 -11.20 -3.55
C SER A 109 25.93 -11.85 -4.62
N ARG A 110 24.71 -11.35 -4.82
CA ARG A 110 23.71 -11.87 -5.77
C ARG A 110 23.37 -13.35 -5.54
N ARG A 111 23.13 -13.74 -4.30
CA ARG A 111 22.83 -15.12 -3.92
C ARG A 111 21.63 -15.24 -2.98
N LEU A 112 20.94 -16.36 -3.05
CA LEU A 112 19.96 -16.78 -2.06
C LEU A 112 20.71 -17.36 -0.85
N ASN A 113 20.72 -16.63 0.27
CA ASN A 113 21.45 -17.02 1.48
C ASN A 113 20.65 -18.00 2.36
N SER A 114 19.33 -17.87 2.35
CA SER A 114 18.44 -18.69 3.17
C SER A 114 17.17 -19.03 2.40
N TRP A 115 16.68 -20.27 2.59
CA TRP A 115 15.42 -20.75 2.09
C TRP A 115 14.84 -21.74 3.10
N VAL A 116 13.80 -21.33 3.82
CA VAL A 116 13.23 -22.10 4.94
C VAL A 116 11.75 -22.36 4.66
N HIS A 117 11.32 -23.60 4.76
CA HIS A 117 9.90 -23.97 4.81
C HIS A 117 9.36 -23.66 6.20
N VAL A 118 8.27 -22.93 6.28
CA VAL A 118 7.59 -22.58 7.53
C VAL A 118 6.28 -23.36 7.62
N PRO A 119 6.25 -24.49 8.31
CA PRO A 119 5.06 -25.34 8.38
C PRO A 119 3.97 -24.70 9.24
N GLY A 120 2.70 -25.04 8.92
CA GLY A 120 1.55 -24.64 9.74
C GLY A 120 1.16 -23.16 9.66
N VAL A 121 1.72 -22.42 8.70
CA VAL A 121 1.38 -21.00 8.46
C VAL A 121 0.96 -20.80 7.02
N GLN A 122 0.21 -19.73 6.79
CA GLN A 122 -0.21 -19.33 5.45
C GLN A 122 0.29 -17.91 5.15
N ALA A 123 0.68 -17.68 3.90
CA ALA A 123 0.98 -16.35 3.41
C ALA A 123 -0.30 -15.48 3.37
N PRO A 124 -0.18 -14.13 3.44
CA PRO A 124 -1.31 -13.22 3.23
C PRO A 124 -1.99 -13.47 1.88
N LEU A 125 -3.20 -12.95 1.70
CA LEU A 125 -3.87 -13.00 0.40
C LEU A 125 -3.10 -12.18 -0.63
N MET A 126 -3.17 -12.62 -1.86
CA MET A 126 -2.48 -12.01 -3.01
C MET A 126 -3.49 -11.72 -4.11
N ALA A 127 -3.17 -10.81 -5.02
CA ALA A 127 -4.06 -10.46 -6.14
C ALA A 127 -4.53 -11.68 -6.95
N ASP A 128 -3.66 -12.67 -7.09
CA ASP A 128 -3.96 -13.93 -7.77
C ASP A 128 -5.00 -14.80 -7.00
N ASP A 129 -5.09 -14.68 -5.68
CA ASP A 129 -6.10 -15.36 -4.86
C ASP A 129 -7.49 -14.75 -5.04
N TYR A 130 -7.58 -13.43 -5.18
CA TYR A 130 -8.82 -12.72 -5.49
C TYR A 130 -9.40 -13.16 -6.83
N ASN A 131 -8.58 -13.15 -7.89
CA ASN A 131 -8.99 -13.59 -9.22
C ASN A 131 -9.43 -15.07 -9.23
N LEU A 132 -8.70 -15.94 -8.53
CA LEU A 132 -9.02 -17.36 -8.43
C LEU A 132 -10.35 -17.58 -7.70
N CYS A 133 -10.58 -16.89 -6.59
CA CYS A 133 -11.82 -16.95 -5.83
C CYS A 133 -13.01 -16.51 -6.69
N ASP A 134 -12.88 -15.39 -7.38
CA ASP A 134 -13.91 -14.86 -8.27
C ASP A 134 -14.35 -15.90 -9.32
N HIS A 135 -13.41 -16.50 -10.02
CA HIS A 135 -13.71 -17.54 -11.03
C HIS A 135 -14.41 -18.76 -10.43
N ILE A 136 -14.00 -19.22 -9.24
CA ILE A 136 -14.58 -20.38 -8.58
C ILE A 136 -16.03 -20.08 -8.16
N VAL A 137 -16.28 -18.91 -7.58
CA VAL A 137 -17.62 -18.52 -7.11
C VAL A 137 -18.57 -18.35 -8.29
N HIS A 138 -18.17 -17.64 -9.33
CA HIS A 138 -19.00 -17.45 -10.54
C HIS A 138 -19.36 -18.78 -11.23
N ALA A 139 -18.51 -19.78 -11.14
CA ALA A 139 -18.76 -21.10 -11.71
C ALA A 139 -19.66 -22.02 -10.83
N ASP A 140 -19.96 -21.65 -9.57
CA ASP A 140 -20.74 -22.48 -8.66
C ASP A 140 -22.26 -22.37 -8.95
N PRO A 141 -22.95 -23.47 -9.31
CA PRO A 141 -24.38 -23.43 -9.64
C PRO A 141 -25.28 -22.96 -8.47
N ARG A 142 -24.87 -23.21 -7.22
CA ARG A 142 -25.64 -22.81 -6.04
C ARG A 142 -25.60 -21.29 -5.88
N TRP A 143 -24.44 -20.70 -6.15
CA TRP A 143 -24.30 -19.25 -6.13
C TRP A 143 -25.10 -18.58 -7.27
N GLN A 144 -25.04 -19.13 -8.49
CA GLN A 144 -25.85 -18.64 -9.63
C GLN A 144 -27.34 -18.69 -9.33
N GLU A 145 -27.83 -19.77 -8.73
CA GLU A 145 -29.22 -19.90 -8.33
C GLU A 145 -29.60 -18.92 -7.23
N ALA A 146 -28.70 -18.65 -6.25
CA ALA A 146 -28.91 -17.65 -5.22
C ALA A 146 -29.01 -16.24 -5.80
N MET A 147 -28.24 -15.91 -6.81
CA MET A 147 -28.34 -14.62 -7.54
C MET A 147 -29.68 -14.51 -8.26
N LYS A 148 -30.09 -15.56 -8.96
CA LYS A 148 -31.37 -15.61 -9.65
C LYS A 148 -32.56 -15.42 -8.69
N LYS A 149 -32.53 -16.02 -7.50
CA LYS A 149 -33.56 -15.80 -6.45
C LYS A 149 -33.66 -14.34 -6.00
N ARG A 150 -32.62 -13.55 -6.21
CA ARG A 150 -32.51 -12.11 -5.87
C ARG A 150 -32.77 -11.19 -7.07
N ASP A 151 -33.33 -11.77 -8.16
CA ASP A 151 -33.57 -11.06 -9.43
C ASP A 151 -32.31 -10.43 -10.05
N ILE A 152 -31.12 -11.02 -9.77
CA ILE A 152 -29.86 -10.58 -10.36
C ILE A 152 -29.51 -11.55 -11.51
N SER A 153 -29.61 -11.07 -12.75
CA SER A 153 -29.28 -11.83 -13.96
C SER A 153 -27.93 -11.43 -14.57
N ASP A 154 -27.42 -10.26 -14.22
CA ASP A 154 -26.18 -9.68 -14.74
C ASP A 154 -25.01 -10.05 -13.82
N LEU A 155 -24.53 -11.30 -13.94
CA LEU A 155 -23.52 -11.86 -13.07
C LEU A 155 -22.15 -11.21 -13.25
N ASP A 156 -21.83 -10.71 -14.44
CA ASP A 156 -20.55 -10.05 -14.76
C ASP A 156 -20.37 -8.73 -13.99
N HIS A 157 -21.45 -8.19 -13.46
CA HIS A 157 -21.45 -6.98 -12.65
C HIS A 157 -21.54 -7.26 -11.13
N ILE A 158 -21.18 -8.45 -10.70
CA ILE A 158 -21.01 -8.80 -9.30
C ILE A 158 -19.53 -8.85 -8.98
N THR A 159 -19.14 -8.14 -7.94
CA THR A 159 -17.78 -8.23 -7.37
C THR A 159 -17.77 -9.29 -6.29
N ILE A 160 -16.83 -10.21 -6.36
CA ILE A 160 -16.55 -11.19 -5.32
C ILE A 160 -15.38 -10.70 -4.49
N ASP A 161 -15.60 -10.58 -3.20
CA ASP A 161 -14.61 -10.11 -2.23
C ASP A 161 -14.24 -11.25 -1.28
N PRO A 162 -13.08 -11.88 -1.44
CA PRO A 162 -12.62 -12.97 -0.60
C PRO A 162 -12.00 -12.42 0.68
N TRP A 163 -12.56 -12.81 1.82
CA TRP A 163 -12.02 -12.52 3.14
C TRP A 163 -11.29 -13.75 3.67
N PRO A 164 -10.09 -13.62 4.24
CA PRO A 164 -9.40 -14.74 4.86
C PRO A 164 -10.27 -15.34 5.96
N ALA A 165 -10.47 -16.64 5.93
CA ALA A 165 -11.25 -17.30 6.95
C ALA A 165 -10.50 -17.39 8.29
N GLY A 166 -9.17 -17.30 8.25
CA GLY A 166 -8.34 -17.59 9.41
C GLY A 166 -8.38 -19.08 9.79
N ASP A 167 -7.73 -19.44 10.88
CA ASP A 167 -7.91 -20.73 11.54
C ASP A 167 -8.80 -20.53 12.77
N HIS A 168 -10.07 -20.82 12.60
CA HIS A 168 -11.07 -20.70 13.67
C HIS A 168 -11.33 -22.04 14.41
N GLY A 169 -10.48 -23.04 14.21
CA GLY A 169 -10.65 -24.35 14.80
C GLY A 169 -11.90 -25.08 14.29
N ILE A 170 -12.33 -24.82 13.05
CA ILE A 170 -13.48 -25.49 12.45
C ILE A 170 -13.04 -26.90 12.04
N PRO A 171 -13.66 -27.98 12.61
CA PRO A 171 -13.28 -29.34 12.27
C PRO A 171 -13.32 -29.61 10.77
N GLY A 172 -12.27 -30.22 10.23
CA GLY A 172 -12.12 -30.55 8.82
C GLY A 172 -11.63 -29.42 7.92
N GLN A 173 -11.24 -28.29 8.51
CA GLN A 173 -10.63 -27.17 7.79
C GLN A 173 -9.17 -26.89 8.19
N GLU A 174 -8.62 -27.73 9.05
CA GLU A 174 -7.25 -27.60 9.57
C GLU A 174 -6.24 -27.52 8.42
N GLY A 175 -5.41 -26.50 8.44
CA GLY A 175 -4.37 -26.28 7.44
C GLY A 175 -4.87 -25.98 6.02
N MET A 176 -6.17 -25.80 5.79
CA MET A 176 -6.71 -25.43 4.49
C MET A 176 -6.56 -23.93 4.26
N ARG A 177 -6.23 -23.53 3.01
CA ARG A 177 -6.28 -22.11 2.59
C ARG A 177 -7.70 -21.78 2.17
N ILE A 178 -8.51 -21.35 3.14
CA ILE A 178 -9.93 -21.02 2.92
C ILE A 178 -10.11 -19.51 2.92
N VAL A 179 -10.97 -19.05 2.04
CA VAL A 179 -11.51 -17.69 2.05
C VAL A 179 -13.03 -17.76 2.12
N THR A 180 -13.64 -16.76 2.77
CA THR A 180 -15.08 -16.56 2.78
C THR A 180 -15.39 -15.44 1.80
N ALA A 181 -15.99 -15.80 0.67
CA ALA A 181 -16.34 -14.87 -0.38
C ALA A 181 -17.71 -14.25 -0.09
N VAL A 182 -17.75 -12.91 -0.07
CA VAL A 182 -18.94 -12.09 -0.08
C VAL A 182 -19.17 -11.50 -1.47
N SER A 183 -20.41 -11.18 -1.81
CA SER A 183 -20.78 -10.70 -3.13
C SER A 183 -21.36 -9.30 -3.05
N PHE A 184 -20.99 -8.44 -4.01
CA PHE A 184 -21.50 -7.07 -4.13
C PHE A 184 -22.03 -6.84 -5.53
N TYR A 185 -23.26 -6.41 -5.66
CA TYR A 185 -23.84 -6.08 -6.95
C TYR A 185 -23.56 -4.62 -7.32
N ARG A 186 -22.58 -4.40 -8.15
CA ARG A 186 -22.24 -3.04 -8.62
C ARG A 186 -23.18 -2.55 -9.73
N GLY A 187 -23.72 -3.45 -10.57
CA GLY A 187 -24.48 -3.07 -11.75
C GLY A 187 -23.63 -2.17 -12.66
N ARG A 188 -24.09 -0.94 -12.92
CA ARG A 188 -23.36 0.06 -13.71
C ARG A 188 -22.53 1.04 -12.86
N ALA A 189 -22.53 0.88 -11.53
CA ALA A 189 -21.74 1.72 -10.65
C ALA A 189 -20.23 1.49 -10.85
N ALA A 190 -19.43 2.55 -10.69
CA ALA A 190 -17.98 2.45 -10.69
C ALA A 190 -17.47 1.84 -9.38
N ASN A 191 -18.19 2.08 -8.27
CA ASN A 191 -17.86 1.50 -6.97
C ASN A 191 -18.15 0.00 -6.97
N PRO A 192 -17.13 -0.88 -6.85
CA PRO A 192 -17.32 -2.33 -6.81
C PRO A 192 -18.10 -2.81 -5.58
N TYR A 193 -18.11 -2.04 -4.49
CA TYR A 193 -18.77 -2.34 -3.21
C TYR A 193 -20.12 -1.62 -3.05
N ALA A 194 -20.74 -1.20 -4.14
CA ALA A 194 -21.92 -0.33 -4.12
C ALA A 194 -23.10 -0.91 -3.33
N ARG A 195 -23.36 -2.22 -3.48
CA ARG A 195 -24.55 -2.87 -2.91
C ARG A 195 -24.20 -4.28 -2.46
N PRO A 196 -24.09 -4.54 -1.16
CA PRO A 196 -23.85 -5.89 -0.65
C PRO A 196 -25.05 -6.81 -0.97
N ILE A 197 -24.75 -8.04 -1.33
CA ILE A 197 -25.75 -9.11 -1.50
C ILE A 197 -25.83 -9.87 -0.19
N GLU A 198 -26.84 -9.56 0.58
CA GLU A 198 -26.99 -10.10 1.92
C GLU A 198 -27.37 -11.59 1.94
N GLY A 199 -26.88 -12.30 2.97
CA GLY A 199 -27.24 -13.66 3.27
C GLY A 199 -26.62 -14.74 2.37
N VAL A 200 -25.68 -14.39 1.47
CA VAL A 200 -24.95 -15.35 0.64
C VAL A 200 -23.48 -15.35 0.97
N LEU A 201 -22.95 -16.49 1.41
CA LEU A 201 -21.52 -16.68 1.66
C LEU A 201 -21.01 -17.92 0.96
N VAL A 202 -19.82 -17.84 0.38
CA VAL A 202 -19.19 -18.96 -0.30
C VAL A 202 -17.80 -19.21 0.29
N TYR A 203 -17.62 -20.35 0.95
CA TYR A 203 -16.32 -20.75 1.48
C TYR A 203 -15.54 -21.50 0.42
N VAL A 204 -14.42 -20.96 0.00
CA VAL A 204 -13.60 -21.47 -1.09
C VAL A 204 -12.25 -21.94 -0.55
N ASN A 205 -11.90 -23.21 -0.83
CA ASN A 205 -10.54 -23.71 -0.63
C ASN A 205 -9.71 -23.37 -1.88
N LEU A 206 -8.82 -22.42 -1.76
CA LEU A 206 -7.98 -21.91 -2.87
C LEU A 206 -6.94 -22.94 -3.36
N THR A 207 -6.52 -23.87 -2.50
CA THR A 207 -5.58 -24.93 -2.87
C THR A 207 -6.25 -25.98 -3.77
N THR A 208 -7.44 -26.45 -3.36
CA THR A 208 -8.19 -27.46 -4.11
C THR A 208 -9.08 -26.87 -5.19
N ARG A 209 -9.25 -25.55 -5.20
CA ARG A 209 -10.11 -24.79 -6.13
C ARG A 209 -11.57 -25.23 -6.06
N LYS A 210 -12.08 -25.45 -4.86
CA LYS A 210 -13.45 -25.96 -4.64
C LYS A 210 -14.18 -25.11 -3.60
N VAL A 211 -15.48 -24.97 -3.83
CA VAL A 211 -16.39 -24.48 -2.80
C VAL A 211 -16.59 -25.59 -1.76
N VAL A 212 -16.20 -25.33 -0.52
CA VAL A 212 -16.27 -26.30 0.59
C VAL A 212 -17.53 -26.12 1.46
N LYS A 213 -18.06 -24.88 1.52
CA LYS A 213 -19.31 -24.57 2.22
C LYS A 213 -20.04 -23.46 1.46
N PHE A 214 -21.36 -23.56 1.40
CA PHE A 214 -22.23 -22.55 0.83
C PHE A 214 -23.33 -22.23 1.83
N VAL A 215 -23.56 -20.94 2.07
CA VAL A 215 -24.60 -20.44 2.98
C VAL A 215 -25.53 -19.52 2.19
N ASP A 216 -26.84 -19.75 2.29
CA ASP A 216 -27.89 -18.87 1.82
C ASP A 216 -28.96 -18.77 2.91
N THR A 217 -29.01 -17.65 3.62
CA THR A 217 -29.94 -17.42 4.76
C THR A 217 -31.28 -16.85 4.33
N GLY A 218 -31.52 -16.73 3.04
CA GLY A 218 -32.76 -16.18 2.48
C GLY A 218 -32.53 -14.90 1.65
N VAL A 219 -33.58 -14.43 1.02
CA VAL A 219 -33.53 -13.33 0.07
C VAL A 219 -33.70 -11.99 0.76
N VAL A 220 -32.67 -11.16 0.70
CA VAL A 220 -32.76 -9.72 0.99
C VAL A 220 -32.54 -9.00 -0.35
N PRO A 221 -33.48 -8.17 -0.82
CA PRO A 221 -33.32 -7.43 -2.07
C PRO A 221 -32.13 -6.48 -1.98
N PRO A 222 -31.26 -6.41 -3.02
CA PRO A 222 -30.19 -5.42 -3.07
C PRO A 222 -30.73 -3.99 -3.01
N ALA A 223 -29.97 -3.09 -2.41
CA ALA A 223 -30.34 -1.66 -2.39
C ALA A 223 -30.51 -1.10 -3.82
N HIS A 224 -31.48 -0.21 -4.02
CA HIS A 224 -31.75 0.36 -5.35
C HIS A 224 -30.81 1.53 -5.69
N LEU A 225 -30.24 2.21 -4.69
CA LEU A 225 -29.41 3.40 -4.91
C LEU A 225 -28.00 3.00 -5.31
N SER A 226 -27.43 3.74 -6.28
CA SER A 226 -26.00 3.69 -6.55
C SER A 226 -25.22 4.24 -5.36
N ALA A 227 -24.08 3.64 -5.07
CA ALA A 227 -23.15 4.10 -4.04
C ALA A 227 -21.88 4.70 -4.67
N ASP A 228 -21.94 5.22 -5.90
CA ASP A 228 -20.88 6.01 -6.49
C ASP A 228 -20.73 7.33 -5.75
N LEU A 229 -19.45 7.75 -5.56
CA LEU A 229 -19.10 8.92 -4.77
C LEU A 229 -18.63 10.09 -5.63
N ASP A 230 -18.69 9.97 -6.95
CA ASP A 230 -18.40 11.05 -7.88
C ASP A 230 -19.46 12.15 -7.82
N GLU A 231 -19.09 13.36 -8.28
CA GLU A 231 -19.97 14.54 -8.21
C GLU A 231 -21.29 14.37 -8.98
N ALA A 232 -21.27 13.64 -10.07
CA ALA A 232 -22.47 13.37 -10.86
C ALA A 232 -23.46 12.46 -10.14
N SER A 233 -22.95 11.47 -9.39
CA SER A 233 -23.74 10.48 -8.68
C SER A 233 -24.32 11.01 -7.35
N ILE A 234 -23.55 11.80 -6.59
CA ILE A 234 -24.04 12.39 -5.34
C ILE A 234 -24.92 13.63 -5.54
N GLY A 235 -24.99 14.16 -6.76
CA GLY A 235 -25.82 15.28 -7.11
C GLY A 235 -25.32 16.61 -6.57
N ARG A 236 -26.26 17.59 -6.41
CA ARG A 236 -25.90 18.95 -6.03
C ARG A 236 -25.31 19.01 -4.61
N GLN A 237 -24.03 19.31 -4.53
CA GLN A 237 -23.35 19.54 -3.27
C GLN A 237 -23.68 20.91 -2.68
N ARG A 238 -23.54 21.04 -1.36
CA ARG A 238 -23.58 22.35 -0.70
C ARG A 238 -22.43 23.23 -1.22
N LYS A 239 -22.65 24.55 -1.23
CA LYS A 239 -21.58 25.50 -1.56
C LYS A 239 -20.40 25.28 -0.60
N PRO A 240 -19.18 25.07 -1.11
CA PRO A 240 -18.00 24.91 -0.25
C PRO A 240 -17.74 26.18 0.57
N PRO A 241 -17.16 26.07 1.76
CA PRO A 241 -16.67 27.24 2.49
C PRO A 241 -15.57 27.95 1.70
N LYS A 242 -15.27 29.19 2.08
CA LYS A 242 -14.14 29.92 1.51
C LYS A 242 -12.84 29.13 1.77
N PRO A 243 -11.92 29.06 0.80
CA PRO A 243 -10.68 28.32 0.96
C PRO A 243 -9.81 28.90 2.07
N LEU A 244 -9.15 28.03 2.82
CA LEU A 244 -8.07 28.40 3.73
C LEU A 244 -6.75 28.22 2.98
N GLN A 245 -5.87 29.21 3.13
CA GLN A 245 -4.51 29.11 2.61
C GLN A 245 -3.54 29.08 3.79
N VAL A 246 -2.75 28.02 3.86
CA VAL A 246 -1.61 27.90 4.78
C VAL A 246 -0.34 28.10 3.96
N SER A 247 0.52 29.03 4.38
CA SER A 247 1.78 29.30 3.70
C SER A 247 2.96 29.31 4.67
N GLN A 248 4.10 28.82 4.20
CA GLN A 248 5.41 28.96 4.86
C GLN A 248 6.35 29.73 3.93
N PRO A 249 6.29 31.07 3.91
CA PRO A 249 7.03 31.88 2.93
C PRO A 249 8.55 31.73 3.03
N GLN A 250 9.07 31.31 4.20
CA GLN A 250 10.49 31.08 4.44
C GLN A 250 10.90 29.62 4.21
N GLY A 251 9.98 28.78 3.74
CA GLY A 251 10.20 27.33 3.54
C GLY A 251 9.99 26.50 4.81
N ALA A 252 10.21 25.18 4.66
CA ALA A 252 10.14 24.23 5.76
C ALA A 252 11.29 24.42 6.75
N THR A 253 11.05 24.13 8.04
CA THR A 253 12.09 24.18 9.08
C THR A 253 12.72 22.79 9.35
N TYR A 254 12.27 21.75 8.66
CA TYR A 254 12.90 20.44 8.67
C TYR A 254 13.89 20.30 7.51
N GLU A 255 14.88 19.45 7.72
CA GLU A 255 15.86 19.06 6.70
C GLU A 255 15.66 17.61 6.33
N VAL A 256 15.89 17.28 5.05
CA VAL A 256 15.76 15.93 4.49
C VAL A 256 17.08 15.48 3.90
N GLN A 257 17.58 14.31 4.34
CA GLN A 257 18.76 13.67 3.77
C GLN A 257 18.44 12.22 3.39
N GLY A 258 17.96 12.00 2.15
CA GLY A 258 17.42 10.71 1.72
C GLY A 258 16.16 10.37 2.51
N HIS A 259 16.19 9.32 3.34
CA HIS A 259 15.08 8.93 4.22
C HIS A 259 15.27 9.37 5.67
N GLU A 260 16.18 10.28 5.94
CA GLU A 260 16.38 10.88 7.26
C GLU A 260 15.78 12.28 7.30
N ILE A 261 15.06 12.56 8.38
CA ILE A 261 14.48 13.88 8.67
C ILE A 261 15.08 14.39 9.97
N SER A 262 15.55 15.64 9.94
CA SER A 262 15.91 16.42 11.11
C SER A 262 14.92 17.57 11.25
N TRP A 263 14.30 17.70 12.44
CA TRP A 263 13.31 18.74 12.72
C TRP A 263 13.39 19.18 14.17
N GLN A 264 13.71 20.45 14.38
CA GLN A 264 14.03 20.97 15.70
C GLN A 264 15.14 20.12 16.36
N ASN A 265 14.86 19.49 17.51
CA ASN A 265 15.79 18.58 18.17
C ASN A 265 15.55 17.10 17.82
N TRP A 266 14.59 16.81 16.94
CA TRP A 266 14.27 15.44 16.53
C TRP A 266 15.07 15.04 15.30
N ARG A 267 15.47 13.77 15.28
CA ARG A 267 16.07 13.12 14.11
C ARG A 267 15.54 11.71 14.01
N PHE A 268 15.07 11.33 12.83
CA PHE A 268 14.53 10.00 12.58
C PHE A 268 14.65 9.62 11.11
N ARG A 269 14.51 8.33 10.84
CA ARG A 269 14.39 7.79 9.47
C ARG A 269 13.00 7.22 9.27
N PHE A 270 12.59 7.10 8.04
CA PHE A 270 11.32 6.48 7.68
C PHE A 270 11.45 5.62 6.42
N ALA A 271 10.52 4.66 6.26
CA ALA A 271 10.31 3.90 5.05
C ALA A 271 8.83 3.55 4.90
N LEU A 272 8.39 3.25 3.69
CA LEU A 272 7.13 2.58 3.44
C LEU A 272 7.38 1.07 3.37
N HIS A 273 6.85 0.34 4.36
CA HIS A 273 6.92 -1.11 4.41
C HIS A 273 5.66 -1.71 3.77
N PRO A 274 5.75 -2.74 2.89
CA PRO A 274 4.57 -3.27 2.19
C PRO A 274 3.42 -3.66 3.11
N ARG A 275 3.70 -4.32 4.24
CA ARG A 275 2.69 -4.74 5.20
C ARG A 275 2.32 -3.63 6.19
N GLU A 276 3.31 -3.02 6.84
CA GLU A 276 3.09 -2.13 7.99
C GLU A 276 2.80 -0.67 7.61
N GLY A 277 2.92 -0.30 6.33
CA GLY A 277 2.80 1.08 5.90
C GLY A 277 4.00 1.91 6.33
N LEU A 278 3.77 3.07 6.94
CA LEU A 278 4.84 3.95 7.40
C LEU A 278 5.56 3.35 8.61
N VAL A 279 6.88 3.20 8.49
CA VAL A 279 7.76 2.77 9.58
C VAL A 279 8.73 3.88 9.90
N LEU A 280 8.87 4.20 11.19
CA LEU A 280 9.86 5.13 11.72
C LEU A 280 11.02 4.35 12.34
N TYR A 281 12.25 4.82 12.08
CA TYR A 281 13.47 4.21 12.60
C TYR A 281 14.33 5.22 13.32
N THR A 282 15.06 4.74 14.31
CA THR A 282 16.12 5.47 15.02
C THR A 282 15.70 6.86 15.48
N VAL A 283 14.44 6.98 15.95
CA VAL A 283 13.93 8.25 16.46
C VAL A 283 14.75 8.66 17.67
N GLY A 284 15.38 9.81 17.58
CA GLY A 284 16.20 10.39 18.63
C GLY A 284 15.88 11.85 18.86
N TYR A 285 16.19 12.31 20.06
CA TYR A 285 16.06 13.71 20.46
C TYR A 285 17.44 14.25 20.89
N GLU A 286 17.85 15.37 20.30
CA GLU A 286 19.10 16.01 20.65
C GLU A 286 18.93 16.78 21.96
N ASP A 287 19.64 16.33 22.99
CA ASP A 287 19.61 16.90 24.33
C ASP A 287 21.03 17.21 24.77
N HIS A 288 21.31 18.50 25.05
CA HIS A 288 22.65 19.00 25.42
C HIS A 288 23.77 18.50 24.49
N GLY A 289 23.55 18.57 23.18
CA GLY A 289 24.52 18.18 22.15
C GLY A 289 24.72 16.66 22.00
N LYS A 290 23.84 15.84 22.59
CA LYS A 290 23.85 14.37 22.45
C LYS A 290 22.50 13.89 21.91
N LEU A 291 22.55 13.10 20.84
CA LEU A 291 21.35 12.43 20.34
C LEU A 291 20.94 11.29 21.27
N ARG A 292 19.86 11.47 22.03
CA ARG A 292 19.27 10.49 22.90
C ARG A 292 18.29 9.61 22.12
N PRO A 293 18.47 8.29 22.06
CA PRO A 293 17.54 7.42 21.38
C PRO A 293 16.22 7.33 22.14
N ILE A 294 15.10 7.45 21.43
CA ILE A 294 13.74 7.37 21.97
C ILE A 294 13.04 6.09 21.49
N VAL A 295 13.00 5.89 20.16
CA VAL A 295 12.41 4.69 19.55
C VAL A 295 13.36 4.17 18.48
N TYR A 296 13.69 2.87 18.52
CA TYR A 296 14.53 2.27 17.48
C TYR A 296 13.74 1.98 16.21
N ARG A 297 12.56 1.37 16.35
CA ARG A 297 11.64 1.04 15.28
C ARG A 297 10.22 1.20 15.77
N GLY A 298 9.40 1.93 15.05
CA GLY A 298 7.98 2.13 15.37
C GLY A 298 7.14 2.03 14.11
N SER A 299 6.09 1.21 14.16
CA SER A 299 5.11 1.06 13.10
C SER A 299 3.77 0.63 13.70
N LEU A 300 2.72 0.67 12.91
CA LEU A 300 1.48 -0.01 13.25
C LEU A 300 1.68 -1.51 13.00
N SER A 301 1.64 -2.33 14.05
CA SER A 301 1.94 -3.76 13.94
C SER A 301 0.78 -4.56 13.36
N GLU A 302 -0.45 -4.21 13.73
CA GLU A 302 -1.68 -4.82 13.23
C GLU A 302 -2.88 -3.92 13.53
N LEU A 303 -3.91 -4.04 12.72
CA LEU A 303 -5.23 -3.48 12.95
C LEU A 303 -6.24 -4.63 12.92
N PHE A 304 -6.73 -5.00 14.11
CA PHE A 304 -7.70 -6.08 14.25
C PHE A 304 -9.10 -5.51 14.51
N VAL A 305 -10.07 -5.90 13.68
CA VAL A 305 -11.46 -5.44 13.77
C VAL A 305 -12.40 -6.63 13.98
N PRO A 306 -12.76 -6.95 15.23
CA PRO A 306 -13.79 -7.95 15.51
C PRO A 306 -15.18 -7.34 15.35
N TYR A 307 -15.95 -7.81 14.38
CA TYR A 307 -17.34 -7.33 14.20
C TYR A 307 -18.31 -7.86 15.25
N GLY A 308 -18.04 -9.06 15.81
CA GLY A 308 -18.76 -9.59 16.97
C GLY A 308 -20.18 -10.06 16.73
N ASP A 309 -20.68 -10.07 15.50
CA ASP A 309 -22.00 -10.60 15.15
C ASP A 309 -21.93 -12.14 15.06
N PRO A 310 -22.71 -12.87 15.88
CA PRO A 310 -22.66 -14.34 15.92
C PRO A 310 -23.49 -15.02 14.81
N SER A 311 -24.19 -14.27 13.95
CA SER A 311 -25.01 -14.83 12.89
C SER A 311 -24.16 -15.55 11.83
N ASP A 312 -24.75 -16.53 11.17
CA ASP A 312 -24.05 -17.32 10.12
C ASP A 312 -23.55 -16.45 8.96
N ALA A 313 -24.19 -15.29 8.72
CA ALA A 313 -23.82 -14.35 7.67
C ALA A 313 -22.68 -13.41 8.06
N TRP A 314 -22.32 -13.28 9.36
CA TRP A 314 -21.39 -12.28 9.85
C TRP A 314 -20.31 -12.83 10.79
N SER A 315 -20.50 -13.99 11.37
CA SER A 315 -19.58 -14.56 12.39
C SER A 315 -18.14 -14.74 11.92
N PHE A 316 -17.90 -14.84 10.59
CA PHE A 316 -16.56 -14.95 9.99
C PHE A 316 -15.80 -13.62 9.94
N ARG A 317 -16.47 -12.49 10.13
CA ARG A 317 -15.87 -11.14 9.95
C ARG A 317 -15.01 -10.73 11.15
N ASN A 318 -13.82 -11.28 11.18
CA ASN A 318 -12.73 -10.89 12.06
C ASN A 318 -11.54 -10.55 11.17
N VAL A 319 -11.20 -9.27 11.06
CA VAL A 319 -10.26 -8.77 10.06
C VAL A 319 -8.93 -8.42 10.69
N PHE A 320 -7.86 -8.83 10.06
CA PHE A 320 -6.49 -8.40 10.33
C PHE A 320 -6.01 -7.56 9.13
N ASP A 321 -6.45 -6.31 9.06
CA ASP A 321 -6.31 -5.46 7.86
C ASP A 321 -4.87 -5.36 7.34
N MET A 322 -3.88 -5.35 8.24
CA MET A 322 -2.49 -5.24 7.82
C MET A 322 -1.89 -6.59 7.45
N GLY A 323 -2.24 -7.66 8.18
CA GLY A 323 -1.75 -9.01 7.91
C GLY A 323 -2.34 -9.60 6.63
N GLU A 324 -3.54 -9.19 6.26
CA GLU A 324 -4.30 -9.70 5.12
C GLU A 324 -4.00 -8.92 3.84
N ASP A 325 -4.08 -7.60 3.90
CA ASP A 325 -3.99 -6.73 2.71
C ASP A 325 -2.66 -5.96 2.63
N GLY A 326 -2.14 -5.47 3.76
CA GLY A 326 -0.92 -4.70 3.82
C GLY A 326 -1.10 -3.21 3.49
N LEU A 327 -0.91 -2.34 4.47
CA LEU A 327 -1.13 -0.89 4.33
C LEU A 327 -0.23 -0.25 3.27
N GLY A 328 1.04 -0.67 3.19
CA GLY A 328 1.95 -0.11 2.20
C GLY A 328 1.72 -0.69 0.80
N TRP A 329 1.25 -1.94 0.72
CA TRP A 329 0.91 -2.55 -0.57
C TRP A 329 -0.32 -1.89 -1.20
N LEU A 330 -1.29 -1.45 -0.39
CA LEU A 330 -2.48 -0.73 -0.83
C LEU A 330 -2.25 0.78 -0.99
N ALA A 331 -1.10 1.32 -0.58
CA ALA A 331 -0.83 2.74 -0.69
C ALA A 331 -0.91 3.24 -2.13
N ASN A 332 -1.38 4.48 -2.29
CA ASN A 332 -1.51 5.16 -3.57
C ASN A 332 -0.77 6.50 -3.56
N SER A 333 -0.59 7.08 -4.75
CA SER A 333 -0.01 8.40 -4.90
C SER A 333 -0.88 9.46 -4.24
N LEU A 334 -0.25 10.37 -3.50
CA LEU A 334 -0.91 11.50 -2.85
C LEU A 334 -1.17 12.64 -3.83
N GLU A 335 -2.31 13.28 -3.70
CA GLU A 335 -2.74 14.42 -4.49
C GLU A 335 -2.77 15.70 -3.65
N ALA A 336 -1.91 16.65 -3.98
CA ALA A 336 -1.96 18.00 -3.41
C ALA A 336 -2.91 18.89 -4.24
N PRO A 337 -3.68 19.81 -3.63
CA PRO A 337 -3.73 20.11 -2.21
C PRO A 337 -4.75 19.28 -1.41
N THR A 338 -5.36 18.25 -2.02
CA THR A 338 -6.51 17.52 -1.44
C THR A 338 -6.09 16.64 -0.26
N GLN A 339 -4.99 15.88 -0.41
CA GLN A 339 -4.54 14.91 0.60
C GLN A 339 -3.34 15.40 1.41
N CYS A 340 -2.59 16.37 0.89
CA CYS A 340 -1.48 17.02 1.58
C CYS A 340 -1.32 18.47 1.09
N PRO A 341 -0.72 19.37 1.87
CA PRO A 341 -0.47 20.75 1.42
C PRO A 341 0.43 20.80 0.19
N SER A 342 0.25 21.82 -0.65
CA SER A 342 1.04 22.01 -1.88
C SER A 342 2.54 22.23 -1.62
N ASN A 343 2.92 22.64 -0.40
CA ASN A 343 4.32 22.81 0.03
C ASN A 343 4.89 21.60 0.75
N ALA A 344 4.20 20.44 0.76
CA ALA A 344 4.72 19.22 1.32
C ALA A 344 5.92 18.70 0.53
N THR A 345 6.90 18.11 1.23
CA THR A 345 7.95 17.31 0.60
C THR A 345 7.41 15.91 0.37
N LEU A 346 7.48 15.45 -0.88
CA LEU A 346 6.90 14.18 -1.32
C LEU A 346 7.99 13.17 -1.60
N PHE A 347 7.74 11.90 -1.24
CA PHE A 347 8.66 10.78 -1.44
C PHE A 347 7.97 9.67 -2.19
N ASP A 348 8.69 9.08 -3.13
CA ASP A 348 8.27 7.91 -3.88
C ASP A 348 8.55 6.64 -3.06
N ALA A 349 7.81 5.59 -3.34
CA ALA A 349 8.04 4.25 -2.79
C ALA A 349 7.91 3.19 -3.89
N ALA A 350 8.34 1.98 -3.58
CA ALA A 350 8.16 0.82 -4.44
C ALA A 350 7.78 -0.40 -3.61
N VAL A 351 6.87 -1.21 -4.14
CA VAL A 351 6.46 -2.49 -3.56
C VAL A 351 6.49 -3.56 -4.63
N LEU A 352 6.65 -4.81 -4.23
CA LEU A 352 6.64 -5.93 -5.16
C LEU A 352 5.23 -6.53 -5.23
N MET A 353 4.75 -6.76 -6.44
CA MET A 353 3.53 -7.53 -6.69
C MET A 353 3.83 -9.04 -6.60
N ASP A 354 2.82 -9.84 -6.33
CA ASP A 354 2.92 -11.30 -6.13
C ASP A 354 3.49 -12.08 -7.33
N ASN A 355 3.37 -11.51 -8.53
CA ASN A 355 3.94 -12.04 -9.78
C ASN A 355 5.41 -11.63 -9.99
N GLY A 356 5.99 -10.86 -9.07
CA GLY A 356 7.37 -10.38 -9.14
C GLY A 356 7.58 -9.11 -9.97
N VAL A 357 6.51 -8.40 -10.30
CA VAL A 357 6.57 -7.07 -10.94
C VAL A 357 6.69 -6.00 -9.86
N VAL A 358 7.62 -5.06 -10.03
CA VAL A 358 7.75 -3.92 -9.12
C VAL A 358 6.69 -2.87 -9.47
N ARG A 359 5.90 -2.47 -8.48
CA ARG A 359 4.98 -1.34 -8.56
C ARG A 359 5.61 -0.13 -7.90
N GLU A 360 5.86 0.90 -8.68
CA GLU A 360 6.27 2.20 -8.18
C GLU A 360 5.04 2.99 -7.73
N ILE A 361 5.18 3.68 -6.60
CA ILE A 361 4.13 4.54 -6.01
C ILE A 361 4.72 5.95 -5.91
N PRO A 362 4.58 6.78 -6.94
CA PRO A 362 5.03 8.17 -6.89
C PRO A 362 4.29 8.91 -5.77
N LYS A 363 5.00 9.78 -5.03
CA LYS A 363 4.39 10.59 -3.98
C LYS A 363 3.67 9.77 -2.90
N ALA A 364 4.24 8.64 -2.51
CA ALA A 364 3.62 7.73 -1.55
C ALA A 364 3.59 8.27 -0.12
N VAL A 365 4.56 9.12 0.24
CA VAL A 365 4.68 9.72 1.57
C VAL A 365 4.85 11.22 1.43
N ALA A 366 4.14 11.98 2.26
CA ALA A 366 4.26 13.43 2.35
C ALA A 366 4.80 13.83 3.72
N VAL A 367 5.68 14.82 3.76
CA VAL A 367 6.16 15.46 5.00
C VAL A 367 5.92 16.96 4.92
N TYR A 368 5.31 17.49 5.94
CA TYR A 368 5.02 18.92 6.04
C TYR A 368 4.81 19.36 7.49
N GLU A 369 4.88 20.66 7.72
CA GLU A 369 4.58 21.25 9.03
C GLU A 369 3.19 21.85 9.03
N ARG A 370 2.55 21.77 10.18
CA ARG A 370 1.29 22.48 10.43
C ARG A 370 1.28 23.17 11.78
N ASP A 371 0.42 24.16 11.92
CA ASP A 371 0.12 24.78 13.20
C ASP A 371 -0.75 23.83 14.04
N GLY A 372 -0.24 23.39 15.18
CA GLY A 372 -0.92 22.50 16.13
C GLY A 372 -1.86 23.23 17.11
N GLY A 373 -2.08 24.53 16.91
CA GLY A 373 -2.91 25.32 17.81
C GLY A 373 -2.19 25.80 19.07
N ILE A 374 -2.92 26.03 20.13
CA ILE A 374 -2.37 26.46 21.42
C ILE A 374 -1.83 25.25 22.18
N LEU A 375 -0.51 25.21 22.38
CA LEU A 375 0.16 24.21 23.18
C LEU A 375 -0.05 24.45 24.67
N TRP A 376 0.05 25.71 25.06
CA TRP A 376 -0.02 26.14 26.45
C TRP A 376 -0.48 27.60 26.54
N SER A 377 -1.28 27.91 27.53
CA SER A 377 -1.74 29.27 27.84
C SER A 377 -1.87 29.43 29.33
N HIS A 378 -1.39 30.57 29.85
CA HIS A 378 -1.47 30.92 31.27
C HIS A 378 -1.72 32.41 31.43
N GLN A 379 -2.56 32.77 32.39
CA GLN A 379 -2.76 34.18 32.75
C GLN A 379 -1.65 34.64 33.69
N ALA A 380 -0.74 35.42 33.16
CA ALA A 380 0.23 36.20 33.95
C ALA A 380 -0.28 37.62 34.05
N PHE A 381 -1.04 37.94 35.13
CA PHE A 381 -1.71 39.21 35.26
C PHE A 381 -0.75 40.41 35.07
N PRO A 382 -1.09 41.41 34.24
CA PRO A 382 -2.38 41.62 33.56
C PRO A 382 -2.43 40.98 32.14
N LYS A 383 -1.46 40.17 31.74
CA LYS A 383 -1.33 39.62 30.38
C LYS A 383 -1.66 38.12 30.36
N VAL A 384 -2.07 37.64 29.20
CA VAL A 384 -2.12 36.19 28.89
C VAL A 384 -0.88 35.83 28.11
N GLU A 385 -0.11 34.90 28.62
CA GLU A 385 0.99 34.25 27.90
C GLU A 385 0.49 32.99 27.20
N ALA A 386 0.82 32.84 25.94
CA ALA A 386 0.44 31.66 25.15
C ALA A 386 1.62 31.18 24.30
N ARG A 387 1.69 29.86 24.11
CA ARG A 387 2.63 29.21 23.21
C ARG A 387 1.84 28.35 22.24
N ARG A 388 2.23 28.41 20.99
CA ARG A 388 1.62 27.58 19.91
C ARG A 388 2.45 26.31 19.66
N ALA A 389 1.74 25.22 19.39
CA ALA A 389 2.37 24.01 18.90
C ALA A 389 2.72 24.13 17.42
N ARG A 390 3.79 23.48 17.03
CA ARG A 390 4.10 23.15 15.65
C ARG A 390 4.17 21.65 15.54
N GLU A 391 3.57 21.09 14.52
CA GLU A 391 3.55 19.65 14.27
C GLU A 391 4.26 19.35 12.96
N LEU A 392 5.03 18.29 12.94
CA LEU A 392 5.53 17.64 11.73
C LEU A 392 4.61 16.46 11.42
N VAL A 393 4.10 16.44 10.21
CA VAL A 393 3.13 15.44 9.73
C VAL A 393 3.75 14.68 8.58
#